data_6f1e1d1685f8195aa9eede9eab79fb00
#
_entry.id   6f1e1d1685f8195aa9eede9eab79fb00
#
_cell.length_a   1.000
_cell.length_b   1.000
_cell.length_c   1.000
_cell.angle_alpha   90.00
_cell.angle_beta   90.00
_cell.angle_gamma   90.00
#
_symmetry.space_group_name_H-M   'P 1'
#
loop_
_entity.id
_entity.type
_entity.pdbx_description
1 polymer ?
#
loop_
_entity_poly.entity_id
_entity_poly.type
_entity_poly.pdbx_seq_one_letter_code
_entity_poly.pdbx_strand_id
1 'polypeptide(L)'
;GASCSTVEPGIIVANHQSSLDIILLMAAFPKVKFFVADWVKNSPLFGPIAEYLGYYVRSEGYEVSLTNLKKDIDQGWSLVIFPEGTRTTDGTIRRFHKGAFYLASQVNAPVTPVVFYGNWRIMPKNHCFTITRGLSVMQVLEPVKTENIDYHDLAKRVASLVKDSYAKLCDRYDGPDNPYFAATLASAYIYKGPVTEWYVRVKMKMEKNYAFFDSMLPDSGQITDIGCGMGQMDFMLSMYKLGRRILGIDYDDE
;
A
#
# COMPACT_ATOMS: atom_id res chain seq x y z
N GLY A 1 -15.59 -10.93 6.12
CA GLY A 1 -15.38 -9.80 5.25
C GLY A 1 -16.67 -9.41 4.56
N ALA A 2 -17.01 -8.12 4.56
CA ALA A 2 -18.14 -7.62 3.79
C ALA A 2 -17.86 -7.89 2.29
N SER A 3 -18.87 -8.39 1.58
CA SER A 3 -18.78 -8.63 0.15
C SER A 3 -18.64 -7.28 -0.56
N CYS A 4 -17.54 -7.06 -1.29
CA CYS A 4 -17.33 -5.85 -2.10
C CYS A 4 -18.31 -5.71 -3.29
N SER A 5 -19.17 -6.70 -3.51
CA SER A 5 -20.15 -6.75 -4.61
C SER A 5 -21.29 -5.73 -4.48
N THR A 6 -21.38 -4.98 -3.38
CA THR A 6 -22.46 -4.02 -3.10
C THR A 6 -22.03 -2.55 -3.27
N VAL A 7 -20.80 -2.30 -3.74
CA VAL A 7 -20.34 -0.91 -3.96
C VAL A 7 -20.97 -0.35 -5.23
N GLU A 8 -21.55 0.85 -5.13
CA GLU A 8 -22.11 1.58 -6.27
C GLU A 8 -21.05 1.82 -7.35
N PRO A 9 -21.35 1.60 -8.64
CA PRO A 9 -20.44 1.89 -9.73
C PRO A 9 -19.97 3.34 -9.73
N GLY A 10 -18.68 3.56 -9.94
CA GLY A 10 -18.11 4.89 -9.86
C GLY A 10 -16.59 4.86 -10.05
N ILE A 11 -15.88 5.77 -9.39
CA ILE A 11 -14.44 5.82 -9.42
C ILE A 11 -13.87 5.22 -8.13
N ILE A 12 -13.08 4.17 -8.26
CA ILE A 12 -12.32 3.57 -7.16
C ILE A 12 -10.95 4.24 -7.12
N VAL A 13 -10.62 4.81 -5.97
CA VAL A 13 -9.33 5.46 -5.72
C VAL A 13 -8.57 4.68 -4.67
N ALA A 14 -7.37 4.20 -4.98
CA ALA A 14 -6.57 3.42 -4.07
C ALA A 14 -5.13 3.96 -3.95
N ASN A 15 -4.50 3.80 -2.78
CA ASN A 15 -3.06 3.94 -2.67
C ASN A 15 -2.35 2.80 -3.40
N HIS A 16 -1.17 3.08 -3.98
CA HIS A 16 -0.49 2.13 -4.86
C HIS A 16 0.79 1.58 -4.23
N GLN A 17 0.71 0.36 -3.75
CA GLN A 17 1.82 -0.30 -3.07
C GLN A 17 2.57 -1.29 -3.96
N SER A 18 1.82 -2.06 -4.77
CA SER A 18 2.38 -3.20 -5.48
C SER A 18 1.58 -3.53 -6.74
N SER A 19 2.12 -4.40 -7.59
CA SER A 19 1.34 -5.02 -8.66
C SER A 19 0.23 -5.94 -8.12
N LEU A 20 0.35 -6.42 -6.88
CA LEU A 20 -0.69 -7.18 -6.19
C LEU A 20 -1.99 -6.39 -6.02
N ASP A 21 -1.92 -5.07 -5.89
CA ASP A 21 -3.09 -4.21 -5.71
C ASP A 21 -4.10 -4.39 -6.85
N ILE A 22 -3.59 -4.52 -8.09
CA ILE A 22 -4.41 -4.72 -9.29
C ILE A 22 -5.15 -6.06 -9.21
N ILE A 23 -4.43 -7.13 -8.87
CA ILE A 23 -5.01 -8.48 -8.77
C ILE A 23 -6.07 -8.53 -7.68
N LEU A 24 -5.80 -7.91 -6.53
CA LEU A 24 -6.75 -7.87 -5.41
C LEU A 24 -8.01 -7.07 -5.75
N LEU A 25 -7.87 -5.94 -6.48
CA LEU A 25 -9.01 -5.17 -6.94
C LEU A 25 -9.85 -5.94 -7.96
N MET A 26 -9.22 -6.62 -8.92
CA MET A 26 -9.93 -7.47 -9.88
C MET A 26 -10.67 -8.62 -9.20
N ALA A 27 -10.08 -9.20 -8.16
CA ALA A 27 -10.72 -10.28 -7.37
C ALA A 27 -11.87 -9.78 -6.50
N ALA A 28 -11.79 -8.55 -6.00
CA ALA A 28 -12.80 -7.98 -5.10
C ALA A 28 -13.97 -7.33 -5.84
N PHE A 29 -13.71 -6.75 -7.00
CA PHE A 29 -14.71 -6.01 -7.79
C PHE A 29 -14.85 -6.66 -9.17
N PRO A 30 -15.99 -7.27 -9.48
CA PRO A 30 -16.15 -8.08 -10.71
C PRO A 30 -16.17 -7.25 -12.00
N LYS A 31 -16.53 -5.95 -11.92
CA LYS A 31 -16.62 -5.05 -13.05
C LYS A 31 -15.72 -3.83 -12.84
N VAL A 32 -14.42 -3.98 -13.08
CA VAL A 32 -13.45 -2.87 -12.99
C VAL A 32 -12.64 -2.72 -14.25
N LYS A 33 -12.40 -1.47 -14.62
CA LYS A 33 -11.41 -1.05 -15.60
C LYS A 33 -10.35 -0.21 -14.92
N PHE A 34 -9.13 -0.22 -15.44
CA PHE A 34 -8.02 0.52 -14.85
C PHE A 34 -7.62 1.70 -15.74
N PHE A 35 -7.24 2.79 -15.08
CA PHE A 35 -6.56 3.89 -15.75
C PHE A 35 -5.06 3.62 -15.72
N VAL A 36 -4.48 3.31 -16.88
CA VAL A 36 -3.10 2.84 -17.01
C VAL A 36 -2.19 3.87 -17.69
N ALA A 37 -0.90 3.78 -17.39
CA ALA A 37 0.11 4.58 -18.07
C ALA A 37 0.39 4.03 -19.49
N ASP A 38 0.87 4.88 -20.40
CA ASP A 38 1.10 4.56 -21.81
C ASP A 38 2.03 3.36 -22.03
N TRP A 39 3.03 3.18 -21.17
CA TRP A 39 3.95 2.05 -21.26
C TRP A 39 3.25 0.68 -21.09
N VAL A 40 2.11 0.65 -20.37
CA VAL A 40 1.32 -0.58 -20.18
C VAL A 40 0.71 -1.01 -21.51
N LYS A 41 0.14 -0.05 -22.27
CA LYS A 41 -0.42 -0.29 -23.60
C LYS A 41 0.66 -0.80 -24.58
N ASN A 42 1.86 -0.28 -24.47
CA ASN A 42 2.99 -0.65 -25.32
C ASN A 42 3.74 -1.90 -24.84
N SER A 43 3.34 -2.50 -23.73
CA SER A 43 3.94 -3.71 -23.19
C SER A 43 3.47 -4.93 -23.98
N PRO A 44 4.38 -5.81 -24.45
CA PRO A 44 4.00 -7.01 -25.18
C PRO A 44 3.16 -8.01 -24.37
N LEU A 45 3.28 -7.97 -23.05
CA LEU A 45 2.53 -8.84 -22.14
C LEU A 45 1.21 -8.21 -21.67
N PHE A 46 1.26 -6.93 -21.25
CA PHE A 46 0.11 -6.26 -20.64
C PHE A 46 -0.75 -5.48 -21.64
N GLY A 47 -0.18 -5.06 -22.79
CA GLY A 47 -0.91 -4.31 -23.80
C GLY A 47 -2.15 -5.03 -24.33
N PRO A 48 -2.04 -6.27 -24.83
CA PRO A 48 -3.18 -7.03 -25.31
C PRO A 48 -4.27 -7.24 -24.23
N ILE A 49 -3.88 -7.41 -22.97
CA ILE A 49 -4.82 -7.54 -21.86
C ILE A 49 -5.55 -6.23 -21.59
N ALA A 50 -4.81 -5.12 -21.59
CA ALA A 50 -5.38 -3.79 -21.36
C ALA A 50 -6.36 -3.39 -22.49
N GLU A 51 -6.05 -3.74 -23.72
CA GLU A 51 -6.91 -3.52 -24.90
C GLU A 51 -8.18 -4.39 -24.83
N TYR A 52 -8.02 -5.69 -24.57
CA TYR A 52 -9.14 -6.64 -24.46
C TYR A 52 -10.12 -6.24 -23.34
N LEU A 53 -9.59 -5.78 -22.20
CA LEU A 53 -10.41 -5.34 -21.06
C LEU A 53 -10.91 -3.89 -21.20
N GLY A 54 -10.53 -3.17 -22.26
CA GLY A 54 -10.92 -1.80 -22.50
C GLY A 54 -10.45 -0.82 -21.42
N TYR A 55 -9.20 -0.96 -20.98
CA TYR A 55 -8.62 -0.07 -19.99
C TYR A 55 -8.38 1.32 -20.55
N TYR A 56 -8.46 2.33 -19.70
CA TYR A 56 -8.24 3.72 -20.05
C TYR A 56 -6.76 4.04 -20.07
N VAL A 57 -6.28 4.65 -21.14
CA VAL A 57 -4.87 5.00 -21.32
C VAL A 57 -4.68 6.51 -21.20
N ARG A 58 -3.66 6.94 -20.49
CA ARG A 58 -3.41 8.34 -20.18
C ARG A 58 -3.32 9.25 -21.41
N SER A 59 -2.71 8.77 -22.51
CA SER A 59 -2.52 9.54 -23.76
C SER A 59 -3.79 9.75 -24.57
N GLU A 60 -4.89 9.02 -24.31
CA GLU A 60 -6.14 9.14 -25.07
C GLU A 60 -6.94 10.42 -24.75
N GLY A 61 -6.50 11.17 -23.73
CA GLY A 61 -7.11 12.43 -23.33
C GLY A 61 -8.35 12.28 -22.43
N TYR A 62 -8.68 13.34 -21.72
CA TYR A 62 -9.77 13.32 -20.74
C TYR A 62 -11.15 13.32 -21.39
N GLU A 63 -11.33 13.95 -22.57
CA GLU A 63 -12.66 14.05 -23.21
C GLU A 63 -13.15 12.70 -23.73
N VAL A 64 -12.29 11.93 -24.37
CA VAL A 64 -12.60 10.55 -24.82
C VAL A 64 -12.89 9.66 -23.62
N SER A 65 -12.10 9.83 -22.58
CA SER A 65 -12.28 9.08 -21.32
C SER A 65 -13.62 9.40 -20.66
N LEU A 66 -14.10 10.64 -20.66
CA LEU A 66 -15.36 11.05 -20.04
C LEU A 66 -16.59 10.41 -20.69
N THR A 67 -16.64 10.42 -22.03
CA THR A 67 -17.78 9.84 -22.77
C THR A 67 -17.89 8.32 -22.51
N ASN A 68 -16.75 7.63 -22.57
CA ASN A 68 -16.69 6.19 -22.33
C ASN A 68 -16.96 5.85 -20.85
N LEU A 69 -16.45 6.65 -19.93
CA LEU A 69 -16.61 6.45 -18.50
C LEU A 69 -18.07 6.52 -18.06
N LYS A 70 -18.82 7.51 -18.53
CA LYS A 70 -20.25 7.60 -18.23
C LYS A 70 -21.00 6.36 -18.69
N LYS A 71 -20.75 5.90 -19.92
CA LYS A 71 -21.34 4.67 -20.47
C LYS A 71 -20.97 3.44 -19.65
N ASP A 72 -19.71 3.34 -19.24
CA ASP A 72 -19.23 2.20 -18.43
C ASP A 72 -19.90 2.19 -17.04
N ILE A 73 -20.02 3.33 -16.38
CA ILE A 73 -20.70 3.45 -15.08
C ILE A 73 -22.18 3.06 -15.21
N ASP A 74 -22.87 3.52 -16.25
CA ASP A 74 -24.28 3.16 -16.51
C ASP A 74 -24.43 1.64 -16.75
N GLN A 75 -23.39 0.97 -17.23
CA GLN A 75 -23.32 -0.50 -17.39
C GLN A 75 -22.87 -1.26 -16.14
N GLY A 76 -22.64 -0.54 -15.05
CA GLY A 76 -22.22 -1.11 -13.76
C GLY A 76 -20.70 -1.34 -13.63
N TRP A 77 -19.87 -0.74 -14.49
CA TRP A 77 -18.41 -0.78 -14.36
C TRP A 77 -17.91 0.35 -13.45
N SER A 78 -16.81 0.10 -12.77
CA SER A 78 -16.07 1.11 -12.02
C SER A 78 -14.69 1.33 -12.62
N LEU A 79 -14.22 2.59 -12.58
CA LEU A 79 -12.87 2.93 -13.01
C LEU A 79 -11.93 3.01 -11.82
N VAL A 80 -10.88 2.20 -11.83
CA VAL A 80 -9.83 2.21 -10.81
C VAL A 80 -8.71 3.17 -11.20
N ILE A 81 -8.38 4.07 -10.29
CA ILE A 81 -7.28 5.03 -10.47
C ILE A 81 -6.38 5.00 -9.22
N PHE A 82 -5.08 4.87 -9.45
CA PHE A 82 -4.06 5.09 -8.43
C PHE A 82 -3.57 6.55 -8.53
N PRO A 83 -4.07 7.45 -7.69
CA PRO A 83 -3.84 8.89 -7.86
C PRO A 83 -2.42 9.33 -7.55
N GLU A 84 -1.59 8.45 -6.99
CA GLU A 84 -0.16 8.68 -6.78
C GLU A 84 0.65 8.61 -8.09
N GLY A 85 0.11 7.98 -9.14
CA GLY A 85 0.74 7.81 -10.45
C GLY A 85 1.91 6.83 -10.48
N THR A 86 2.34 6.31 -9.34
CA THR A 86 3.41 5.31 -9.22
C THR A 86 3.29 4.54 -7.91
N ARG A 87 3.85 3.32 -7.89
CA ARG A 87 3.95 2.49 -6.68
C ARG A 87 4.91 3.12 -5.67
N THR A 88 4.61 2.99 -4.39
CA THR A 88 5.52 3.34 -3.30
C THR A 88 6.75 2.41 -3.25
N THR A 89 7.85 2.89 -2.67
CA THR A 89 9.05 2.10 -2.39
C THR A 89 9.30 1.92 -0.89
N ASP A 90 8.63 2.71 -0.07
CA ASP A 90 8.84 2.82 1.37
C ASP A 90 7.54 2.70 2.19
N GLY A 91 6.42 2.43 1.53
CA GLY A 91 5.11 2.32 2.17
C GLY A 91 4.42 3.66 2.41
N THR A 92 5.06 4.80 2.13
CA THR A 92 4.43 6.11 2.31
C THR A 92 3.40 6.39 1.22
N ILE A 93 2.28 7.02 1.59
CA ILE A 93 1.27 7.49 0.65
C ILE A 93 1.67 8.87 0.13
N ARG A 94 1.92 8.95 -1.16
CA ARG A 94 2.30 10.18 -1.85
C ARG A 94 1.11 11.12 -2.05
N ARG A 95 1.39 12.29 -2.61
CA ARG A 95 0.36 13.26 -2.98
C ARG A 95 -0.54 12.68 -4.06
N PHE A 96 -1.85 12.85 -3.90
CA PHE A 96 -2.85 12.48 -4.88
C PHE A 96 -2.96 13.51 -6.00
N HIS A 97 -2.85 13.08 -7.24
CA HIS A 97 -3.16 13.87 -8.41
C HIS A 97 -4.67 14.05 -8.55
N LYS A 98 -5.08 15.21 -9.00
CA LYS A 98 -6.49 15.62 -9.02
C LYS A 98 -7.34 15.01 -10.14
N GLY A 99 -6.71 14.38 -11.14
CA GLY A 99 -7.38 13.87 -12.35
C GLY A 99 -8.52 12.90 -12.08
N ALA A 100 -8.34 11.96 -11.12
CA ALA A 100 -9.39 11.04 -10.73
C ALA A 100 -10.66 11.74 -10.20
N PHE A 101 -10.46 12.77 -9.39
CA PHE A 101 -11.55 13.54 -8.76
C PHE A 101 -12.24 14.47 -9.75
N TYR A 102 -11.49 15.03 -10.70
CA TYR A 102 -12.05 15.76 -11.83
C TYR A 102 -12.96 14.86 -12.67
N LEU A 103 -12.50 13.66 -13.05
CA LEU A 103 -13.34 12.71 -13.78
C LEU A 103 -14.61 12.35 -13.01
N ALA A 104 -14.50 12.05 -11.71
CA ALA A 104 -15.64 11.77 -10.86
C ALA A 104 -16.68 12.90 -10.86
N SER A 105 -16.21 14.14 -10.72
CA SER A 105 -17.05 15.33 -10.72
C SER A 105 -17.76 15.55 -12.06
N GLN A 106 -17.06 15.31 -13.18
CA GLN A 106 -17.64 15.50 -14.52
C GLN A 106 -18.76 14.50 -14.86
N VAL A 107 -18.65 13.28 -14.35
CA VAL A 107 -19.68 12.23 -14.58
C VAL A 107 -20.67 12.09 -13.41
N ASN A 108 -20.52 12.91 -12.39
CA ASN A 108 -21.30 12.88 -11.14
C ASN A 108 -21.33 11.49 -10.49
N ALA A 109 -20.19 10.81 -10.49
CA ALA A 109 -20.06 9.47 -9.94
C ALA A 109 -19.41 9.47 -8.54
N PRO A 110 -19.80 8.58 -7.64
CA PRO A 110 -19.20 8.47 -6.32
C PRO A 110 -17.73 8.06 -6.42
N VAL A 111 -16.93 8.49 -5.46
CA VAL A 111 -15.53 8.06 -5.29
C VAL A 111 -15.47 7.09 -4.13
N THR A 112 -15.09 5.83 -4.41
CA THR A 112 -14.88 4.80 -3.39
C THR A 112 -13.40 4.69 -3.06
N PRO A 113 -12.97 5.12 -1.86
CA PRO A 113 -11.59 4.96 -1.45
C PRO A 113 -11.30 3.51 -1.05
N VAL A 114 -10.16 2.99 -1.49
CA VAL A 114 -9.64 1.68 -1.10
C VAL A 114 -8.24 1.86 -0.52
N VAL A 115 -7.96 1.18 0.58
CA VAL A 115 -6.68 1.26 1.26
C VAL A 115 -6.00 -0.09 1.24
N PHE A 116 -4.78 -0.13 0.70
CA PHE A 116 -3.90 -1.28 0.77
C PHE A 116 -2.85 -1.09 1.85
N TYR A 117 -2.59 -2.17 2.59
CA TYR A 117 -1.53 -2.26 3.58
C TYR A 117 -0.71 -3.52 3.35
N GLY A 118 0.62 -3.39 3.41
CA GLY A 118 1.58 -4.48 3.43
C GLY A 118 1.99 -5.02 2.05
N ASN A 119 1.30 -4.69 0.97
CA ASN A 119 1.59 -5.21 -0.36
C ASN A 119 2.98 -4.81 -0.88
N TRP A 120 3.48 -3.61 -0.53
CA TRP A 120 4.81 -3.16 -0.91
C TRP A 120 5.93 -3.99 -0.26
N ARG A 121 5.66 -4.58 0.92
CA ARG A 121 6.58 -5.49 1.61
C ARG A 121 6.57 -6.89 0.98
N ILE A 122 5.40 -7.35 0.51
CA ILE A 122 5.23 -8.67 -0.09
C ILE A 122 5.84 -8.73 -1.49
N MET A 123 5.53 -7.73 -2.34
CA MET A 123 6.04 -7.63 -3.69
C MET A 123 6.54 -6.21 -3.96
N PRO A 124 7.80 -5.90 -3.58
CA PRO A 124 8.38 -4.57 -3.72
C PRO A 124 8.50 -4.12 -5.18
N LYS A 125 8.44 -2.81 -5.41
CA LYS A 125 8.51 -2.21 -6.75
C LYS A 125 9.78 -2.57 -7.51
N ASN A 126 10.92 -2.59 -6.82
CA ASN A 126 12.24 -2.71 -7.43
C ASN A 126 12.75 -4.16 -7.56
N HIS A 127 11.98 -5.13 -7.06
CA HIS A 127 12.32 -6.53 -7.10
C HIS A 127 11.27 -7.29 -7.91
N CYS A 128 11.51 -7.45 -9.22
CA CYS A 128 10.65 -8.25 -10.08
C CYS A 128 10.59 -9.70 -9.59
N PHE A 129 9.37 -10.22 -9.41
CA PHE A 129 9.10 -11.61 -9.04
C PHE A 129 9.54 -12.05 -7.62
N THR A 130 10.01 -11.13 -6.77
CA THR A 130 10.26 -11.47 -5.36
C THR A 130 8.95 -11.37 -4.59
N ILE A 131 8.53 -12.49 -4.02
CA ILE A 131 7.38 -12.54 -3.11
C ILE A 131 7.90 -12.93 -1.74
N THR A 132 7.76 -12.02 -0.77
CA THR A 132 8.12 -12.25 0.62
C THR A 132 6.89 -12.57 1.46
N ARG A 133 7.11 -13.29 2.56
CA ARG A 133 6.03 -13.58 3.51
C ARG A 133 5.61 -12.28 4.21
N GLY A 134 4.32 -12.00 4.24
CA GLY A 134 3.80 -10.79 4.88
C GLY A 134 2.28 -10.80 5.00
N LEU A 135 1.74 -9.78 5.65
CA LEU A 135 0.31 -9.55 5.77
C LEU A 135 -0.13 -8.55 4.69
N SER A 136 -1.13 -8.92 3.92
CA SER A 136 -1.83 -8.04 2.98
C SER A 136 -3.22 -7.74 3.50
N VAL A 137 -3.56 -6.47 3.58
CA VAL A 137 -4.91 -6.02 3.95
C VAL A 137 -5.42 -5.08 2.86
N MET A 138 -6.65 -5.31 2.42
CA MET A 138 -7.42 -4.40 1.58
C MET A 138 -8.64 -3.95 2.37
N GLN A 139 -8.80 -2.65 2.53
CA GLN A 139 -9.96 -2.05 3.20
C GLN A 139 -10.69 -1.13 2.22
N VAL A 140 -11.98 -1.39 2.02
CA VAL A 140 -12.87 -0.53 1.24
C VAL A 140 -13.54 0.43 2.22
N LEU A 141 -13.46 1.73 1.93
CA LEU A 141 -14.09 2.78 2.73
C LEU A 141 -15.44 3.18 2.13
N GLU A 142 -16.23 3.90 2.88
CA GLU A 142 -17.51 4.43 2.43
C GLU A 142 -17.33 5.36 1.22
N PRO A 143 -18.18 5.21 0.18
CA PRO A 143 -18.14 6.07 -0.98
C PRO A 143 -18.37 7.54 -0.63
N VAL A 144 -17.60 8.43 -1.23
CA VAL A 144 -17.77 9.88 -1.12
C VAL A 144 -18.51 10.38 -2.34
N LYS A 145 -19.69 10.99 -2.11
CA LYS A 145 -20.49 11.61 -3.18
C LYS A 145 -19.78 12.86 -3.72
N THR A 146 -19.96 13.11 -5.00
CA THR A 146 -19.38 14.27 -5.71
C THR A 146 -20.30 15.48 -5.74
N GLU A 147 -21.56 15.31 -5.38
CA GLU A 147 -22.57 16.38 -5.39
C GLU A 147 -22.20 17.54 -4.46
N ASN A 148 -22.24 18.76 -4.98
CA ASN A 148 -21.97 19.99 -4.22
C ASN A 148 -20.57 20.10 -3.60
N ILE A 149 -19.59 19.36 -4.11
CA ILE A 149 -18.20 19.46 -3.67
C ILE A 149 -17.27 19.73 -4.85
N ASP A 150 -16.38 20.71 -4.71
CA ASP A 150 -15.34 20.97 -5.69
C ASP A 150 -14.34 19.80 -5.74
N TYR A 151 -13.88 19.45 -6.94
CA TYR A 151 -12.97 18.30 -7.11
C TYR A 151 -11.62 18.47 -6.40
N HIS A 152 -11.19 19.70 -6.10
CA HIS A 152 -10.00 19.95 -5.30
C HIS A 152 -10.22 19.58 -3.83
N ASP A 153 -11.39 19.89 -3.29
CA ASP A 153 -11.75 19.57 -1.90
C ASP A 153 -12.13 18.09 -1.76
N LEU A 154 -12.77 17.51 -2.78
CA LEU A 154 -12.98 16.08 -2.90
C LEU A 154 -11.63 15.32 -2.83
N ALA A 155 -10.63 15.79 -3.59
CA ALA A 155 -9.29 15.19 -3.58
C ALA A 155 -8.62 15.25 -2.19
N LYS A 156 -8.71 16.39 -1.50
CA LYS A 156 -8.18 16.55 -0.14
C LYS A 156 -8.89 15.63 0.84
N ARG A 157 -10.23 15.59 0.79
CA ARG A 157 -11.06 14.76 1.66
C ARG A 157 -10.74 13.28 1.50
N VAL A 158 -10.72 12.78 0.27
CA VAL A 158 -10.41 11.37 -0.02
C VAL A 158 -8.96 11.04 0.37
N ALA A 159 -8.01 11.93 0.08
CA ALA A 159 -6.61 11.73 0.49
C ALA A 159 -6.44 11.64 2.01
N SER A 160 -7.16 12.47 2.78
CA SER A 160 -7.18 12.39 4.25
C SER A 160 -7.76 11.06 4.70
N LEU A 161 -8.94 10.67 4.21
CA LEU A 161 -9.57 9.39 4.57
C LEU A 161 -8.65 8.19 4.33
N VAL A 162 -7.97 8.16 3.17
CA VAL A 162 -7.03 7.08 2.83
C VAL A 162 -5.82 7.09 3.77
N LYS A 163 -5.23 8.25 4.03
CA LYS A 163 -4.07 8.38 4.93
C LYS A 163 -4.41 8.01 6.37
N ASP A 164 -5.53 8.50 6.89
CA ASP A 164 -5.97 8.23 8.27
C ASP A 164 -6.29 6.74 8.46
N SER A 165 -6.92 6.13 7.44
CA SER A 165 -7.21 4.70 7.46
C SER A 165 -5.93 3.87 7.36
N TYR A 166 -4.99 4.29 6.50
CA TYR A 166 -3.69 3.63 6.37
C TYR A 166 -2.88 3.70 7.67
N ALA A 167 -2.86 4.87 8.33
CA ALA A 167 -2.19 5.03 9.62
C ALA A 167 -2.75 4.05 10.67
N LYS A 168 -4.09 3.92 10.75
CA LYS A 168 -4.73 2.93 11.64
C LYS A 168 -4.35 1.49 11.31
N LEU A 169 -4.17 1.16 10.03
CA LEU A 169 -3.71 -0.17 9.63
C LEU A 169 -2.25 -0.40 10.02
N CYS A 170 -1.38 0.62 9.87
CA CYS A 170 -0.01 0.57 10.35
C CYS A 170 0.04 0.37 11.87
N ASP A 171 -0.69 1.17 12.63
CA ASP A 171 -0.74 1.05 14.11
C ASP A 171 -1.25 -0.33 14.57
N ARG A 172 -2.14 -0.93 13.79
CA ARG A 172 -2.72 -2.24 14.11
C ARG A 172 -1.81 -3.41 13.74
N TYR A 173 -1.08 -3.31 12.64
CA TYR A 173 -0.40 -4.46 12.03
C TYR A 173 1.12 -4.32 11.95
N ASP A 174 1.70 -3.14 12.18
CA ASP A 174 3.14 -2.99 12.31
C ASP A 174 3.53 -3.39 13.73
N GLY A 175 3.98 -4.64 13.86
CA GLY A 175 4.33 -5.20 15.16
C GLY A 175 4.77 -6.65 15.10
N PRO A 176 5.06 -7.27 16.26
CA PRO A 176 5.65 -8.61 16.37
C PRO A 176 4.83 -9.72 15.72
N ASP A 177 3.52 -9.58 15.68
CA ASP A 177 2.61 -10.59 15.12
C ASP A 177 2.58 -10.58 13.59
N ASN A 178 3.13 -9.55 12.94
CA ASN A 178 3.23 -9.52 11.50
C ASN A 178 4.43 -10.35 11.02
N PRO A 179 4.19 -11.44 10.26
CA PRO A 179 5.24 -12.37 9.86
C PRO A 179 6.34 -11.76 8.99
N TYR A 180 6.09 -10.59 8.38
CA TYR A 180 7.09 -9.87 7.60
C TYR A 180 8.30 -9.47 8.46
N PHE A 181 8.07 -8.90 9.64
CA PHE A 181 9.14 -8.35 10.47
C PHE A 181 10.08 -9.46 10.98
N ALA A 182 9.50 -10.56 11.47
CA ALA A 182 10.28 -11.70 11.92
C ALA A 182 11.11 -12.35 10.79
N ALA A 183 10.53 -12.48 9.60
CA ALA A 183 11.23 -13.02 8.44
C ALA A 183 12.36 -12.09 7.97
N THR A 184 12.10 -10.79 7.94
CA THR A 184 13.08 -9.77 7.52
C THR A 184 14.24 -9.70 8.50
N LEU A 185 13.96 -9.69 9.81
CA LEU A 185 15.01 -9.71 10.82
C LEU A 185 15.89 -10.94 10.69
N ALA A 186 15.32 -12.14 10.62
CA ALA A 186 16.09 -13.37 10.46
C ALA A 186 16.97 -13.32 9.19
N SER A 187 16.43 -12.82 8.08
CA SER A 187 17.16 -12.70 6.81
C SER A 187 18.34 -11.71 6.89
N ALA A 188 18.25 -10.68 7.72
CA ALA A 188 19.32 -9.71 7.91
C ALA A 188 20.57 -10.32 8.58
N TYR A 189 20.44 -11.47 9.24
CA TYR A 189 21.56 -12.16 9.90
C TYR A 189 22.12 -13.36 9.14
N ILE A 190 21.60 -13.68 7.95
CA ILE A 190 22.08 -14.82 7.13
C ILE A 190 23.57 -14.67 6.80
N TYR A 191 24.05 -13.46 6.54
CA TYR A 191 25.45 -13.21 6.20
C TYR A 191 26.43 -13.49 7.36
N LYS A 192 25.95 -13.48 8.61
CA LYS A 192 26.73 -13.86 9.80
C LYS A 192 26.80 -15.38 10.03
N GLY A 193 26.21 -16.16 9.15
CA GLY A 193 26.22 -17.62 9.15
C GLY A 193 24.96 -18.27 9.77
N PRO A 194 24.78 -19.58 9.54
CA PRO A 194 23.55 -20.28 9.88
C PRO A 194 23.30 -20.39 11.39
N VAL A 195 24.36 -20.41 12.18
CA VAL A 195 24.24 -20.48 13.65
C VAL A 195 23.66 -19.18 14.20
N THR A 196 24.13 -18.05 13.70
CA THR A 196 23.64 -16.73 14.09
C THR A 196 22.19 -16.51 13.66
N GLU A 197 21.86 -16.89 12.42
CA GLU A 197 20.48 -16.85 11.94
C GLU A 197 19.55 -17.71 12.81
N TRP A 198 19.96 -18.93 13.14
CA TRP A 198 19.21 -19.81 14.01
C TRP A 198 19.01 -19.21 15.40
N TYR A 199 20.09 -18.66 15.99
CA TYR A 199 20.03 -17.98 17.29
C TYR A 199 19.01 -16.83 17.28
N VAL A 200 19.04 -15.98 16.26
CA VAL A 200 18.08 -14.87 16.11
C VAL A 200 16.64 -15.38 16.02
N ARG A 201 16.40 -16.44 15.24
CA ARG A 201 15.07 -17.07 15.12
C ARG A 201 14.55 -17.63 16.46
N VAL A 202 15.43 -18.26 17.24
CA VAL A 202 15.08 -18.80 18.56
C VAL A 202 14.81 -17.64 19.53
N LYS A 203 15.69 -16.66 19.58
CA LYS A 203 15.57 -15.49 20.46
C LYS A 203 14.28 -14.73 20.22
N MET A 204 13.91 -14.47 18.97
CA MET A 204 12.63 -13.82 18.63
C MET A 204 11.40 -14.60 19.12
N LYS A 205 11.46 -15.93 19.17
CA LYS A 205 10.35 -16.74 19.68
C LYS A 205 10.26 -16.73 21.21
N MET A 206 11.40 -16.59 21.87
CA MET A 206 11.49 -16.61 23.34
C MET A 206 11.24 -15.21 23.94
N GLU A 207 11.75 -14.18 23.32
CA GLU A 207 11.57 -12.80 23.77
C GLU A 207 10.24 -12.24 23.26
N LYS A 208 9.34 -11.92 24.20
CA LYS A 208 8.01 -11.36 23.90
C LYS A 208 7.89 -9.88 24.25
N ASN A 209 9.01 -9.22 24.48
CA ASN A 209 9.06 -7.83 24.99
C ASN A 209 9.15 -6.77 23.87
N TYR A 210 9.21 -7.16 22.60
CA TYR A 210 9.26 -6.19 21.49
C TYR A 210 8.07 -5.20 21.51
N ALA A 211 6.85 -5.70 21.74
CA ALA A 211 5.67 -4.85 21.85
C ALA A 211 5.72 -3.90 23.05
N PHE A 212 6.28 -4.36 24.17
CA PHE A 212 6.47 -3.55 25.37
C PHE A 212 7.43 -2.39 25.10
N PHE A 213 8.61 -2.67 24.55
CA PHE A 213 9.57 -1.62 24.20
C PHE A 213 9.04 -0.68 23.10
N ASP A 214 8.33 -1.22 22.12
CA ASP A 214 7.69 -0.39 21.07
C ASP A 214 6.75 0.64 21.67
N SER A 215 5.96 0.24 22.68
CA SER A 215 5.00 1.13 23.36
C SER A 215 5.65 2.23 24.23
N MET A 216 6.91 2.03 24.62
CA MET A 216 7.65 2.99 25.46
C MET A 216 8.43 4.02 24.64
N LEU A 217 8.71 3.73 23.39
CA LEU A 217 9.53 4.56 22.53
C LEU A 217 8.70 5.52 21.69
N PRO A 218 9.23 6.70 21.38
CA PRO A 218 8.54 7.63 20.49
C PRO A 218 8.44 7.05 19.07
N ASP A 219 7.42 7.43 18.32
CA ASP A 219 7.20 6.94 16.93
C ASP A 219 8.21 7.48 15.93
N SER A 220 8.96 8.51 16.29
CA SER A 220 9.96 9.14 15.45
C SER A 220 11.08 9.78 16.27
N GLY A 221 12.22 10.01 15.63
CA GLY A 221 13.38 10.65 16.25
C GLY A 221 14.57 9.73 16.38
N GLN A 222 15.61 10.22 17.05
CA GLN A 222 16.85 9.47 17.31
C GLN A 222 16.77 8.83 18.70
N ILE A 223 17.03 7.53 18.75
CA ILE A 223 17.04 6.71 19.96
C ILE A 223 18.42 6.09 20.07
N THR A 224 18.97 6.06 21.26
CA THR A 224 20.25 5.36 21.52
C THR A 224 20.00 4.20 22.46
N ASP A 225 20.40 3.00 22.03
CA ASP A 225 20.39 1.78 22.85
C ASP A 225 21.81 1.48 23.33
N ILE A 226 21.99 1.41 24.65
CA ILE A 226 23.27 1.11 25.28
C ILE A 226 23.24 -0.35 25.76
N GLY A 227 24.17 -1.16 25.25
CA GLY A 227 24.17 -2.60 25.46
C GLY A 227 23.25 -3.34 24.47
N CYS A 228 23.25 -2.89 23.21
CA CYS A 228 22.36 -3.42 22.17
C CYS A 228 22.69 -4.87 21.76
N GLY A 229 23.85 -5.39 22.13
CA GLY A 229 24.33 -6.70 21.70
C GLY A 229 24.42 -6.78 20.17
N MET A 230 23.75 -7.77 19.59
CA MET A 230 23.72 -7.93 18.12
C MET A 230 22.72 -6.99 17.41
N GLY A 231 22.10 -6.06 18.12
CA GLY A 231 21.17 -5.08 17.56
C GLY A 231 19.82 -5.61 17.09
N GLN A 232 19.43 -6.81 17.56
CA GLN A 232 18.18 -7.44 17.12
C GLN A 232 16.92 -6.63 17.49
N MET A 233 16.91 -6.09 18.73
CA MET A 233 15.83 -5.26 19.24
C MET A 233 15.75 -3.96 18.43
N ASP A 234 16.88 -3.31 18.22
CA ASP A 234 17.01 -2.06 17.48
C ASP A 234 16.49 -2.20 16.05
N PHE A 235 16.93 -3.28 15.39
CA PHE A 235 16.53 -3.56 14.02
C PHE A 235 15.01 -3.78 13.92
N MET A 236 14.44 -4.54 14.85
CA MET A 236 13.00 -4.81 14.89
C MET A 236 12.21 -3.53 15.17
N LEU A 237 12.59 -2.75 16.18
CA LEU A 237 11.89 -1.53 16.57
C LEU A 237 11.98 -0.43 15.51
N SER A 238 13.08 -0.35 14.75
CA SER A 238 13.22 0.56 13.62
C SER A 238 12.31 0.16 12.44
N MET A 239 12.07 -1.14 12.24
CA MET A 239 11.15 -1.61 11.20
C MET A 239 9.68 -1.34 11.52
N TYR A 240 9.28 -1.31 12.79
CA TYR A 240 7.90 -1.05 13.20
C TYR A 240 7.48 0.40 12.91
N LYS A 241 8.39 1.34 13.11
CA LYS A 241 8.13 2.76 12.93
C LYS A 241 9.24 3.39 12.08
N LEU A 242 8.94 3.66 10.81
CA LEU A 242 9.92 4.19 9.82
C LEU A 242 10.50 5.57 10.20
N GLY A 243 9.88 6.29 11.12
CA GLY A 243 10.38 7.57 11.64
C GLY A 243 11.48 7.43 12.69
N ARG A 244 11.76 6.23 13.20
CA ARG A 244 12.81 5.97 14.20
C ARG A 244 14.17 5.79 13.56
N ARG A 245 15.18 6.40 14.16
CA ARG A 245 16.60 6.15 13.89
C ARG A 245 17.22 5.64 15.18
N ILE A 246 17.56 4.35 15.23
CA ILE A 246 18.12 3.73 16.41
C ILE A 246 19.63 3.58 16.21
N LEU A 247 20.41 4.04 17.19
CA LEU A 247 21.85 3.86 17.29
C LEU A 247 22.13 2.90 18.43
N GLY A 248 22.51 1.67 18.10
CA GLY A 248 22.98 0.69 19.07
C GLY A 248 24.45 0.90 19.40
N ILE A 249 24.79 0.85 20.68
CA ILE A 249 26.16 0.90 21.20
C ILE A 249 26.36 -0.31 22.11
N ASP A 250 27.38 -1.10 21.82
CA ASP A 250 27.77 -2.24 22.69
C ASP A 250 29.26 -2.22 22.96
N TYR A 251 29.68 -3.02 23.94
CA TYR A 251 31.07 -3.14 24.35
C TYR A 251 31.88 -4.02 23.39
N ASP A 252 31.24 -4.97 22.70
CA ASP A 252 31.89 -5.83 21.70
C ASP A 252 31.87 -5.17 20.31
N ASP A 253 33.08 -4.91 19.79
CA ASP A 253 33.32 -4.36 18.45
C ASP A 253 33.25 -5.43 17.32
N GLU A 254 32.65 -6.61 17.54
CA GLU A 254 32.54 -7.70 16.56
C GLU A 254 31.30 -7.62 15.64
#